data_0d59f21a32611a463bc7e3432cd54d71
#
_entry.id   0d59f21a32611a463bc7e3432cd54d71
#
_cell.length_a   1.000
_cell.length_b   1.000
_cell.length_c   1.000
_cell.angle_alpha   90.00
_cell.angle_beta   90.00
_cell.angle_gamma   90.00
#
_symmetry.space_group_name_H-M   'P 1'
#
loop_
_entity.id
_entity.type
_entity.pdbx_description
1 polymer ?
#
loop_
_entity_poly.entity_id
_entity_poly.type
_entity_poly.pdbx_seq_one_letter_code
_entity_poly.pdbx_strand_id
1 'polypeptide(L)'
;SNDSFWLTNLANPITGVSPLYGQVGNEQSLRSRMAHQLLAGASGSDGLFSATEVEEALLGNDSYLANAILTDLLSACQAQESNPVDVNGVAVDISGGCAALAMFDGKMNLDSTGAHVFREFAFASRDNIQWENAFDATDPANTPNTLVANAVTLQQFAQAVLNVQAAGIALDATLGEVQFVERSTADGLASGVKYPWGGAHNVEGGFNVFDTDIGNNGTLLPRHEYSTLPNTRLSADGEGYHITYGSSWMMVVNFTADGPQARGLLSYSQSHAIGDDSNLDQTLLYSQMPQFRPFRFTEADIEANKVMEMSISTATDSMN
;
A
#
# COMPACT_ATOMS: atom_id res chain seq x y z
N SER A 1 -11.75 -1.87 7.39
CA SER A 1 -10.67 -2.62 8.02
C SER A 1 -11.08 -4.08 8.21
N ASN A 2 -10.11 -4.99 8.15
CA ASN A 2 -10.31 -6.42 8.40
C ASN A 2 -9.95 -6.80 9.85
N ASP A 3 -9.53 -5.83 10.64
CA ASP A 3 -9.16 -6.04 12.05
C ASP A 3 -10.37 -6.12 12.96
N SER A 4 -10.14 -6.63 14.16
CA SER A 4 -11.16 -6.71 15.18
C SER A 4 -11.74 -5.32 15.53
N PHE A 5 -13.03 -5.30 15.80
CA PHE A 5 -13.82 -4.12 16.11
C PHE A 5 -13.43 -3.41 17.43
N TRP A 6 -12.67 -4.05 18.29
CA TRP A 6 -12.43 -3.57 19.65
C TRP A 6 -11.71 -2.22 19.73
N LEU A 7 -10.93 -1.85 18.71
CA LEU A 7 -10.22 -0.57 18.59
C LEU A 7 -10.79 0.36 17.51
N THR A 8 -12.08 0.31 17.19
CA THR A 8 -12.69 1.30 16.30
C THR A 8 -12.59 2.73 16.79
N ASN A 9 -12.45 2.89 18.10
CA ASN A 9 -12.10 4.16 18.75
C ASN A 9 -10.98 3.93 19.74
N LEU A 10 -9.77 4.43 19.44
CA LEU A 10 -8.57 4.26 20.28
C LEU A 10 -8.74 4.86 21.67
N ALA A 11 -9.49 5.97 21.80
CA ALA A 11 -9.75 6.60 23.10
C ALA A 11 -10.78 5.84 23.94
N ASN A 12 -11.51 4.90 23.35
CA ASN A 12 -12.59 4.19 24.02
C ASN A 12 -12.72 2.75 23.52
N PRO A 13 -11.72 1.89 23.81
CA PRO A 13 -11.70 0.49 23.38
C PRO A 13 -12.94 -0.28 23.86
N ILE A 14 -13.49 -1.13 23.00
CA ILE A 14 -14.63 -1.98 23.33
C ILE A 14 -14.11 -3.22 24.07
N THR A 15 -14.59 -3.42 25.31
CA THR A 15 -14.21 -4.54 26.17
C THR A 15 -15.45 -5.21 26.76
N GLY A 16 -15.27 -6.37 27.38
CA GLY A 16 -16.35 -7.05 28.12
C GLY A 16 -17.42 -7.70 27.23
N VAL A 17 -17.12 -7.89 25.93
CA VAL A 17 -18.03 -8.57 25.00
C VAL A 17 -17.72 -10.06 24.90
N SER A 18 -18.71 -10.84 24.44
CA SER A 18 -18.52 -12.28 24.21
C SER A 18 -17.46 -12.53 23.13
N PRO A 19 -16.58 -13.53 23.30
CA PRO A 19 -15.62 -13.94 22.27
C PRO A 19 -16.25 -14.31 20.91
N LEU A 20 -17.54 -14.58 20.88
CA LEU A 20 -18.28 -14.84 19.62
C LEU A 20 -18.33 -13.62 18.69
N TYR A 21 -18.17 -12.41 19.21
CA TYR A 21 -18.14 -11.19 18.40
C TYR A 21 -16.75 -10.92 17.77
N GLY A 22 -15.71 -11.58 18.23
CA GLY A 22 -14.35 -11.44 17.77
C GLY A 22 -13.34 -11.25 18.91
N GLN A 23 -12.10 -11.07 18.55
CA GLN A 23 -11.02 -10.89 19.53
C GLN A 23 -10.98 -9.46 20.07
N VAL A 24 -10.68 -9.35 21.36
CA VAL A 24 -10.37 -8.08 22.03
C VAL A 24 -9.00 -8.18 22.68
N GLY A 25 -8.30 -7.06 22.80
CA GLY A 25 -6.96 -7.05 23.39
C GLY A 25 -5.84 -7.49 22.43
N ASN A 26 -6.12 -7.75 21.15
CA ASN A 26 -5.13 -8.05 20.14
C ASN A 26 -4.63 -6.79 19.44
N GLU A 27 -3.39 -6.83 19.01
CA GLU A 27 -2.80 -5.77 18.19
C GLU A 27 -3.50 -5.66 16.84
N GLN A 28 -3.73 -4.43 16.36
CA GLN A 28 -4.24 -4.17 15.02
C GLN A 28 -3.12 -4.21 13.99
N SER A 29 -3.48 -4.51 12.74
CA SER A 29 -2.55 -4.42 11.61
C SER A 29 -2.02 -2.99 11.45
N LEU A 30 -0.82 -2.86 10.89
CA LEU A 30 -0.21 -1.56 10.62
C LEU A 30 -1.09 -0.70 9.70
N ARG A 31 -1.83 -1.31 8.77
CA ARG A 31 -2.80 -0.62 7.91
C ARG A 31 -3.93 0.03 8.71
N SER A 32 -4.49 -0.66 9.70
CA SER A 32 -5.53 -0.09 10.55
C SER A 32 -4.99 1.01 11.44
N ARG A 33 -3.77 0.87 11.93
CA ARG A 33 -3.07 1.92 12.66
C ARG A 33 -2.83 3.15 11.80
N MET A 34 -2.45 2.98 10.52
CA MET A 34 -2.36 4.08 9.56
C MET A 34 -3.70 4.78 9.38
N ALA A 35 -4.80 4.03 9.23
CA ALA A 35 -6.14 4.60 9.12
C ALA A 35 -6.50 5.46 10.34
N HIS A 36 -6.15 5.03 11.56
CA HIS A 36 -6.35 5.85 12.75
C HIS A 36 -5.52 7.14 12.73
N GLN A 37 -4.24 7.07 12.32
CA GLN A 37 -3.40 8.28 12.19
C GLN A 37 -3.98 9.26 11.18
N LEU A 38 -4.39 8.79 10.01
CA LEU A 38 -4.98 9.61 8.96
C LEU A 38 -6.27 10.29 9.45
N LEU A 39 -7.16 9.53 10.08
CA LEU A 39 -8.44 10.06 10.56
C LEU A 39 -8.28 10.99 11.78
N ALA A 40 -7.31 10.76 12.65
CA ALA A 40 -7.07 11.62 13.81
C ALA A 40 -6.30 12.90 13.44
N GLY A 41 -5.42 12.84 12.45
CA GLY A 41 -4.53 13.93 12.05
C GLY A 41 -5.05 14.80 10.92
N ALA A 42 -5.93 14.27 10.07
CA ALA A 42 -6.33 14.89 8.82
C ALA A 42 -7.56 15.80 8.89
N SER A 43 -8.14 15.99 10.08
CA SER A 43 -9.04 17.11 10.25
C SER A 43 -8.20 18.39 10.16
N GLY A 44 -8.13 19.03 9.00
CA GLY A 44 -7.33 20.19 8.72
C GLY A 44 -7.28 21.24 9.85
N SER A 45 -6.85 22.44 9.58
CA SER A 45 -6.77 23.50 10.61
C SER A 45 -8.14 23.87 11.23
N ASP A 46 -9.25 23.46 10.60
CA ASP A 46 -10.62 23.73 11.01
C ASP A 46 -11.32 22.56 11.74
N GLY A 47 -10.64 21.41 11.87
CA GLY A 47 -11.21 20.21 12.51
C GLY A 47 -12.21 19.44 11.65
N LEU A 48 -12.30 19.74 10.34
CA LEU A 48 -13.19 19.09 9.38
C LEU A 48 -12.38 18.46 8.24
N PHE A 49 -12.99 17.52 7.54
CA PHE A 49 -12.43 16.92 6.33
C PHE A 49 -13.04 17.54 5.08
N SER A 50 -12.24 18.18 4.26
CA SER A 50 -12.60 18.48 2.89
C SER A 50 -12.47 17.23 2.00
N ALA A 51 -13.11 17.24 0.83
CA ALA A 51 -12.96 16.15 -0.14
C ALA A 51 -11.49 15.96 -0.59
N THR A 52 -10.74 17.05 -0.70
CA THR A 52 -9.32 17.02 -1.06
C THR A 52 -8.47 16.36 0.02
N GLU A 53 -8.68 16.71 1.29
CA GLU A 53 -7.95 16.07 2.41
C GLU A 53 -8.24 14.58 2.51
N VAL A 54 -9.46 14.13 2.21
CA VAL A 54 -9.78 12.70 2.16
C VAL A 54 -9.09 12.02 0.97
N GLU A 55 -8.99 12.67 -0.19
CA GLU A 55 -8.22 12.15 -1.32
C GLU A 55 -6.72 12.06 -1.00
N GLU A 56 -6.15 13.10 -0.41
CA GLU A 56 -4.75 13.13 0.01
C GLU A 56 -4.47 12.04 1.05
N ALA A 57 -5.36 11.84 2.01
CA ALA A 57 -5.25 10.76 2.98
C ALA A 57 -5.25 9.37 2.32
N LEU A 58 -6.06 9.18 1.26
CA LEU A 58 -6.13 7.91 0.55
C LEU A 58 -4.92 7.69 -0.38
N LEU A 59 -4.47 8.74 -1.08
CA LEU A 59 -3.44 8.67 -2.12
C LEU A 59 -2.03 9.08 -1.64
N GLY A 60 -1.90 9.58 -0.41
CA GLY A 60 -0.63 10.03 0.16
C GLY A 60 0.40 8.93 0.37
N ASN A 61 -0.04 7.68 0.40
CA ASN A 61 0.79 6.47 0.50
C ASN A 61 1.77 6.48 1.69
N ASP A 62 1.39 7.12 2.79
CA ASP A 62 2.19 7.13 4.02
C ASP A 62 2.37 5.72 4.56
N SER A 63 3.58 5.40 5.03
CA SER A 63 3.91 4.15 5.72
C SER A 63 3.79 4.32 7.23
N TYR A 64 2.89 3.57 7.86
CA TYR A 64 2.77 3.59 9.32
C TYR A 64 4.09 3.19 10.00
N LEU A 65 4.71 2.14 9.51
CA LEU A 65 5.96 1.65 10.10
C LEU A 65 7.08 2.68 9.95
N ALA A 66 7.20 3.33 8.79
CA ALA A 66 8.18 4.40 8.61
C ALA A 66 7.93 5.56 9.60
N ASN A 67 6.69 6.01 9.73
CA ASN A 67 6.33 7.04 10.71
C ASN A 67 6.72 6.66 12.13
N ALA A 68 6.62 5.38 12.46
CA ALA A 68 6.90 4.87 13.81
C ALA A 68 8.40 4.69 14.11
N ILE A 69 9.22 4.25 13.12
CA ILE A 69 10.58 3.77 13.41
C ILE A 69 11.69 4.29 12.50
N LEU A 70 11.40 5.04 11.43
CA LEU A 70 12.44 5.47 10.48
C LEU A 70 13.54 6.29 11.15
N THR A 71 13.18 7.17 12.07
CA THR A 71 14.16 7.99 12.84
C THR A 71 15.09 7.13 13.68
N ASP A 72 14.54 6.10 14.34
CA ASP A 72 15.34 5.20 15.18
C ASP A 72 16.26 4.34 14.31
N LEU A 73 15.76 3.85 13.17
CA LEU A 73 16.54 3.05 12.22
C LEU A 73 17.68 3.87 11.61
N LEU A 74 17.45 5.14 11.25
CA LEU A 74 18.49 6.05 10.79
C LEU A 74 19.56 6.30 11.88
N SER A 75 19.14 6.43 13.13
CA SER A 75 20.07 6.56 14.25
C SER A 75 20.92 5.30 14.44
N ALA A 76 20.34 4.10 14.29
CA ALA A 76 21.06 2.84 14.28
C ALA A 76 22.08 2.75 13.14
N CYS A 77 21.70 3.20 11.94
CA CYS A 77 22.56 3.33 10.79
C CYS A 77 23.79 4.21 11.08
N GLN A 78 23.58 5.40 11.62
CA GLN A 78 24.68 6.34 11.94
C GLN A 78 25.67 5.76 12.96
N ALA A 79 25.18 5.02 13.94
CA ALA A 79 26.02 4.36 14.93
C ALA A 79 26.87 3.21 14.33
N GLN A 80 26.47 2.61 13.21
CA GLN A 80 27.09 1.43 12.60
C GLN A 80 27.95 1.74 11.36
N GLU A 81 27.98 2.97 10.88
CA GLU A 81 28.50 3.42 9.56
C GLU A 81 29.87 2.87 9.14
N SER A 82 30.71 2.49 10.08
CA SER A 82 32.09 2.06 9.79
C SER A 82 32.34 0.57 9.96
N ASN A 83 31.34 -0.21 10.35
CA ASN A 83 31.51 -1.63 10.61
C ASN A 83 30.50 -2.45 9.79
N PRO A 84 30.94 -3.47 9.03
CA PRO A 84 29.99 -4.36 8.39
C PRO A 84 29.18 -5.14 9.43
N VAL A 85 27.94 -5.46 9.08
CA VAL A 85 27.03 -6.27 9.88
C VAL A 85 27.13 -7.73 9.40
N ASP A 86 27.32 -8.66 10.33
CA ASP A 86 27.30 -10.09 10.00
C ASP A 86 25.85 -10.59 9.83
N VAL A 87 25.57 -11.18 8.67
CA VAL A 87 24.32 -11.88 8.36
C VAL A 87 24.67 -13.31 7.98
N ASN A 88 24.49 -14.24 8.90
CA ASN A 88 24.76 -15.66 8.69
C ASN A 88 26.19 -15.98 8.16
N GLY A 89 27.21 -15.28 8.65
CA GLY A 89 28.59 -15.43 8.23
C GLY A 89 28.99 -14.60 7.02
N VAL A 90 28.10 -13.74 6.52
CA VAL A 90 28.36 -12.78 5.44
C VAL A 90 28.49 -11.38 6.04
N ALA A 91 29.65 -10.75 5.88
CA ALA A 91 29.87 -9.37 6.29
C ALA A 91 29.24 -8.42 5.27
N VAL A 92 28.21 -7.66 5.69
CA VAL A 92 27.41 -6.77 4.83
C VAL A 92 27.77 -5.32 5.13
N ASP A 93 28.21 -4.59 4.12
CA ASP A 93 28.31 -3.13 4.19
C ASP A 93 26.91 -2.53 3.98
N ILE A 94 26.39 -1.91 5.05
CA ILE A 94 25.06 -1.29 5.04
C ILE A 94 25.08 0.20 4.70
N SER A 95 26.22 0.81 4.46
CA SER A 95 26.38 2.24 4.27
C SER A 95 25.52 2.80 3.12
N GLY A 96 25.49 2.09 1.97
CA GLY A 96 24.64 2.45 0.83
C GLY A 96 23.15 2.37 1.16
N GLY A 97 22.72 1.36 1.93
CA GLY A 97 21.34 1.24 2.41
C GLY A 97 20.96 2.36 3.38
N CYS A 98 21.86 2.72 4.29
CA CYS A 98 21.68 3.85 5.21
C CYS A 98 21.56 5.20 4.46
N ALA A 99 22.37 5.39 3.42
CA ALA A 99 22.29 6.56 2.56
C ALA A 99 20.95 6.64 1.81
N ALA A 100 20.46 5.51 1.30
CA ALA A 100 19.14 5.42 0.66
C ALA A 100 18.00 5.72 1.65
N LEU A 101 18.03 5.16 2.86
CA LEU A 101 17.06 5.47 3.91
C LEU A 101 17.08 6.94 4.34
N ALA A 102 18.23 7.61 4.30
CA ALA A 102 18.32 9.03 4.62
C ALA A 102 17.60 9.92 3.58
N MET A 103 17.36 9.41 2.38
CA MET A 103 16.58 10.07 1.32
C MET A 103 15.11 9.66 1.33
N PHE A 104 14.75 8.63 2.08
CA PHE A 104 13.39 8.11 2.12
C PHE A 104 12.46 9.06 2.90
N ASP A 105 11.38 9.47 2.27
CA ASP A 105 10.40 10.42 2.79
C ASP A 105 9.31 9.80 3.67
N GLY A 106 9.37 8.48 3.93
CA GLY A 106 8.35 7.74 4.69
C GLY A 106 7.10 7.39 3.90
N LYS A 107 7.10 7.64 2.58
CA LYS A 107 5.96 7.39 1.69
C LYS A 107 6.28 6.33 0.65
N MET A 108 5.23 5.73 0.10
CA MET A 108 5.33 4.74 -0.97
C MET A 108 4.82 5.33 -2.29
N ASN A 109 5.31 6.53 -2.63
CA ASN A 109 5.02 7.23 -3.87
C ASN A 109 6.03 6.83 -4.97
N LEU A 110 5.70 7.13 -6.22
CA LEU A 110 6.55 6.77 -7.36
C LEU A 110 7.95 7.38 -7.28
N ASP A 111 8.07 8.57 -6.74
CA ASP A 111 9.30 9.34 -6.58
C ASP A 111 10.02 9.11 -5.24
N SER A 112 9.45 8.30 -4.35
CA SER A 112 10.07 7.99 -3.05
C SER A 112 11.33 7.14 -3.22
N THR A 113 12.49 7.76 -3.00
CA THR A 113 13.81 7.12 -3.06
C THR A 113 14.03 6.25 -1.83
N GLY A 114 14.61 5.04 -2.00
CA GLY A 114 14.92 4.13 -0.89
C GLY A 114 13.71 3.46 -0.25
N ALA A 115 12.50 3.70 -0.73
CA ALA A 115 11.26 3.08 -0.23
C ALA A 115 11.33 1.54 -0.25
N HIS A 116 11.92 0.96 -1.29
CA HIS A 116 12.10 -0.49 -1.42
C HIS A 116 13.12 -1.05 -0.42
N VAL A 117 14.14 -0.29 -0.04
CA VAL A 117 15.08 -0.67 1.02
C VAL A 117 14.36 -0.74 2.37
N PHE A 118 13.51 0.26 2.66
CA PHE A 118 12.67 0.24 3.86
C PHE A 118 11.67 -0.92 3.84
N ARG A 119 11.04 -1.21 2.70
CA ARG A 119 10.16 -2.38 2.51
C ARG A 119 10.86 -3.68 2.80
N GLU A 120 12.07 -3.88 2.30
CA GLU A 120 12.84 -5.09 2.57
C GLU A 120 13.19 -5.21 4.05
N PHE A 121 13.48 -4.09 4.75
CA PHE A 121 13.61 -4.09 6.20
C PHE A 121 12.30 -4.50 6.89
N ALA A 122 11.15 -3.96 6.45
CA ALA A 122 9.85 -4.33 6.97
C ALA A 122 9.55 -5.82 6.76
N PHE A 123 9.92 -6.42 5.63
CA PHE A 123 9.83 -7.86 5.41
C PHE A 123 10.73 -8.67 6.34
N ALA A 124 11.99 -8.24 6.50
CA ALA A 124 12.96 -8.93 7.34
C ALA A 124 12.60 -8.87 8.84
N SER A 125 11.92 -7.81 9.26
CA SER A 125 11.57 -7.58 10.68
C SER A 125 10.14 -7.95 11.06
N ARG A 126 9.25 -8.19 10.11
CA ARG A 126 7.78 -8.32 10.31
C ARG A 126 7.34 -9.21 11.46
N ASP A 127 8.08 -10.32 11.71
CA ASP A 127 7.74 -11.30 12.74
C ASP A 127 8.47 -11.03 14.07
N ASN A 128 9.39 -10.07 14.09
CA ASN A 128 10.23 -9.78 15.25
C ASN A 128 10.80 -8.36 15.22
N ILE A 129 9.94 -7.35 15.11
CA ILE A 129 10.37 -5.95 15.28
C ILE A 129 10.84 -5.77 16.72
N GLN A 130 12.03 -5.19 16.90
CA GLN A 130 12.63 -5.00 18.20
C GLN A 130 12.08 -3.75 18.88
N TRP A 131 10.86 -3.84 19.38
CA TRP A 131 10.21 -2.75 20.10
C TRP A 131 10.79 -2.59 21.51
N GLU A 132 11.06 -1.36 21.94
CA GLU A 132 11.36 -1.06 23.34
C GLU A 132 10.10 -1.25 24.20
N ASN A 133 8.98 -0.71 23.71
CA ASN A 133 7.67 -0.91 24.33
C ASN A 133 6.83 -1.81 23.42
N ALA A 134 6.66 -3.05 23.82
CA ALA A 134 5.80 -4.01 23.12
C ALA A 134 4.33 -3.58 23.19
N PHE A 135 3.47 -4.18 22.34
CA PHE A 135 2.04 -3.91 22.37
C PHE A 135 1.44 -4.17 23.75
N ASP A 136 0.73 -3.17 24.27
CA ASP A 136 -0.06 -3.24 25.50
C ASP A 136 -1.53 -2.94 25.20
N ALA A 137 -2.39 -3.92 25.43
CA ALA A 137 -3.83 -3.79 25.23
C ALA A 137 -4.49 -2.75 26.16
N THR A 138 -3.81 -2.29 27.20
CA THR A 138 -4.27 -1.20 28.09
C THR A 138 -3.87 0.18 27.61
N ASP A 139 -2.89 0.24 26.69
CA ASP A 139 -2.47 1.47 26.00
C ASP A 139 -2.28 1.22 24.49
N PRO A 140 -3.34 0.82 23.79
CA PRO A 140 -3.24 0.41 22.39
C PRO A 140 -2.96 1.58 21.42
N ALA A 141 -3.20 2.81 21.85
CA ALA A 141 -2.97 3.99 21.02
C ALA A 141 -1.46 4.34 20.91
N ASN A 142 -0.70 4.07 21.97
CA ASN A 142 0.71 4.46 22.07
C ASN A 142 1.67 3.27 21.93
N THR A 143 1.20 2.03 21.93
CA THR A 143 2.03 0.83 21.83
C THR A 143 1.68 -0.05 20.63
N PRO A 144 2.67 -0.75 20.04
CA PRO A 144 4.10 -0.69 20.32
C PRO A 144 4.73 0.62 19.83
N ASN A 145 5.89 0.97 20.38
CA ASN A 145 6.65 2.14 19.93
C ASN A 145 8.15 1.97 20.21
N THR A 146 8.96 2.85 19.61
CA THR A 146 10.42 2.95 19.73
C THR A 146 11.14 1.69 19.28
N LEU A 147 11.90 1.80 18.22
CA LEU A 147 12.73 0.70 17.70
C LEU A 147 14.05 0.65 18.48
N VAL A 148 14.38 -0.52 19.02
CA VAL A 148 15.65 -0.72 19.69
C VAL A 148 16.77 -0.94 18.67
N ALA A 149 17.78 -0.08 18.68
CA ALA A 149 18.97 -0.19 17.85
C ALA A 149 19.93 -1.28 18.40
N ASN A 150 19.60 -2.54 18.19
CA ASN A 150 20.40 -3.69 18.63
C ASN A 150 20.94 -4.51 17.45
N ALA A 151 21.70 -5.56 17.75
CA ALA A 151 22.28 -6.43 16.73
C ALA A 151 21.21 -7.10 15.83
N VAL A 152 20.03 -7.43 16.38
CA VAL A 152 18.93 -8.03 15.59
C VAL A 152 18.37 -7.04 14.59
N THR A 153 18.10 -5.80 15.00
CA THR A 153 17.64 -4.72 14.11
C THR A 153 18.64 -4.50 12.97
N LEU A 154 19.94 -4.42 13.30
CA LEU A 154 20.99 -4.23 12.30
C LEU A 154 21.11 -5.43 11.35
N GLN A 155 20.96 -6.65 11.84
CA GLN A 155 20.95 -7.86 10.98
C GLN A 155 19.74 -7.88 10.04
N GLN A 156 18.56 -7.49 10.52
CA GLN A 156 17.35 -7.37 9.70
C GLN A 156 17.55 -6.31 8.60
N PHE A 157 18.16 -5.18 8.95
CA PHE A 157 18.46 -4.15 7.96
C PHE A 157 19.55 -4.58 6.96
N ALA A 158 20.60 -5.24 7.42
CA ALA A 158 21.61 -5.82 6.53
C ALA A 158 21.02 -6.88 5.60
N GLN A 159 20.06 -7.69 6.07
CA GLN A 159 19.34 -8.63 5.21
C GLN A 159 18.53 -7.88 4.12
N ALA A 160 17.92 -6.76 4.45
CA ALA A 160 17.23 -5.90 3.48
C ALA A 160 18.19 -5.41 2.38
N VAL A 161 19.35 -4.90 2.76
CA VAL A 161 20.40 -4.48 1.82
C VAL A 161 20.84 -5.62 0.93
N LEU A 162 21.08 -6.81 1.50
CA LEU A 162 21.43 -8.01 0.74
C LEU A 162 20.35 -8.40 -0.27
N ASN A 163 19.08 -8.34 0.11
CA ASN A 163 17.98 -8.67 -0.80
C ASN A 163 17.97 -7.75 -2.02
N VAL A 164 18.05 -6.43 -1.80
CA VAL A 164 18.07 -5.44 -2.88
C VAL A 164 19.28 -5.65 -3.79
N GLN A 165 20.47 -5.90 -3.21
CA GLN A 165 21.70 -6.19 -3.97
C GLN A 165 21.62 -7.52 -4.73
N ALA A 166 21.05 -8.56 -4.13
CA ALA A 166 20.86 -9.86 -4.76
C ALA A 166 19.88 -9.79 -5.95
N ALA A 167 18.88 -8.91 -5.87
CA ALA A 167 17.99 -8.61 -6.98
C ALA A 167 18.65 -7.75 -8.08
N GLY A 168 19.87 -7.23 -7.87
CA GLY A 168 20.54 -6.34 -8.83
C GLY A 168 19.90 -4.96 -8.95
N ILE A 169 19.13 -4.53 -7.95
CA ILE A 169 18.45 -3.24 -7.91
C ILE A 169 19.34 -2.21 -7.19
N ALA A 170 19.35 -0.97 -7.68
CA ALA A 170 20.06 0.13 -7.04
C ALA A 170 19.39 0.49 -5.69
N LEU A 171 20.20 0.68 -4.65
CA LEU A 171 19.68 1.02 -3.31
C LEU A 171 18.99 2.39 -3.28
N ASP A 172 19.38 3.30 -4.16
CA ASP A 172 18.83 4.64 -4.31
C ASP A 172 17.76 4.76 -5.42
N ALA A 173 17.28 3.63 -5.94
CA ALA A 173 16.18 3.64 -6.90
C ALA A 173 14.91 4.25 -6.26
N THR A 174 14.08 4.87 -7.09
CA THR A 174 12.74 5.30 -6.70
C THR A 174 11.77 4.12 -6.72
N LEU A 175 10.68 4.21 -5.97
CA LEU A 175 9.68 3.12 -5.96
C LEU A 175 9.09 2.88 -7.34
N GLY A 176 8.85 3.94 -8.13
CA GLY A 176 8.30 3.84 -9.48
C GLY A 176 9.21 3.11 -10.49
N GLU A 177 10.52 2.99 -10.21
CA GLU A 177 11.44 2.20 -11.01
C GLU A 177 11.37 0.71 -10.68
N VAL A 178 10.88 0.34 -9.50
CA VAL A 178 10.94 -1.03 -8.98
C VAL A 178 9.59 -1.63 -8.60
N GLN A 179 8.50 -0.88 -8.67
CA GLN A 179 7.16 -1.38 -8.41
C GLN A 179 6.22 -1.06 -9.58
N PHE A 180 5.50 -2.06 -10.08
CA PHE A 180 4.69 -1.89 -11.27
C PHE A 180 3.54 -2.89 -11.34
N VAL A 181 2.55 -2.53 -12.16
CA VAL A 181 1.49 -3.42 -12.66
C VAL A 181 1.77 -3.71 -14.13
N GLU A 182 1.52 -4.93 -14.54
CA GLU A 182 1.51 -5.33 -15.94
C GLU A 182 0.13 -5.84 -16.32
N ARG A 183 -0.31 -5.54 -17.54
CA ARG A 183 -1.60 -6.02 -18.05
C ARG A 183 -1.43 -7.24 -18.93
N SER A 184 -2.47 -8.03 -19.04
CA SER A 184 -2.47 -9.20 -19.92
C SER A 184 -2.63 -8.84 -21.39
N THR A 185 -2.04 -9.65 -22.27
CA THR A 185 -2.38 -9.71 -23.69
C THR A 185 -3.71 -10.46 -23.89
N ALA A 186 -4.23 -10.48 -25.14
CA ALA A 186 -5.45 -11.20 -25.48
C ALA A 186 -5.39 -12.70 -25.14
N ASP A 187 -4.20 -13.28 -25.16
CA ASP A 187 -3.95 -14.70 -24.84
C ASP A 187 -3.75 -14.92 -23.31
N GLY A 188 -3.93 -13.89 -22.49
CA GLY A 188 -3.74 -13.95 -21.04
C GLY A 188 -2.29 -13.98 -20.58
N LEU A 189 -1.34 -13.72 -21.48
CA LEU A 189 0.07 -13.62 -21.17
C LEU A 189 0.44 -12.22 -20.70
N ALA A 190 1.60 -12.07 -20.12
CA ALA A 190 2.16 -10.76 -19.77
C ALA A 190 2.42 -9.92 -21.03
N SER A 191 2.05 -8.65 -21.00
CA SER A 191 2.19 -7.73 -22.16
C SER A 191 3.61 -7.27 -22.41
N GLY A 192 4.50 -7.38 -21.41
CA GLY A 192 5.83 -6.78 -21.41
C GLY A 192 5.82 -5.27 -21.11
N VAL A 193 4.64 -4.66 -20.92
CA VAL A 193 4.52 -3.23 -20.62
C VAL A 193 4.25 -3.04 -19.13
N LYS A 194 5.21 -2.43 -18.44
CA LYS A 194 5.17 -2.14 -17.00
C LYS A 194 4.65 -0.73 -16.76
N TYR A 195 3.65 -0.61 -15.92
CA TYR A 195 3.09 0.66 -15.48
C TYR A 195 3.55 0.90 -14.04
N PRO A 196 4.37 1.94 -13.76
CA PRO A 196 4.83 2.27 -12.41
C PRO A 196 3.65 2.37 -11.44
N TRP A 197 3.83 1.91 -10.20
CA TRP A 197 2.70 1.77 -9.28
C TRP A 197 3.06 2.25 -7.87
N GLY A 198 2.40 3.32 -7.41
CA GLY A 198 2.52 3.79 -6.02
C GLY A 198 1.64 2.97 -5.08
N GLY A 199 1.92 3.05 -3.80
CA GLY A 199 1.18 2.36 -2.74
C GLY A 199 2.04 1.40 -1.94
N ALA A 200 1.62 1.17 -0.70
CA ALA A 200 2.37 0.39 0.29
C ALA A 200 1.95 -1.08 0.31
N HIS A 201 2.82 -1.92 0.84
CA HIS A 201 2.50 -3.30 1.21
C HIS A 201 1.97 -3.38 2.65
N ASN A 202 1.32 -4.48 3.01
CA ASN A 202 0.84 -4.70 4.38
C ASN A 202 1.93 -4.63 5.45
N VAL A 203 3.16 -5.04 5.12
CA VAL A 203 4.31 -5.01 6.07
C VAL A 203 4.76 -3.61 6.45
N GLU A 204 4.47 -2.61 5.62
CA GLU A 204 4.77 -1.20 5.88
C GLU A 204 3.59 -0.48 6.51
N GLY A 205 2.40 -1.03 6.35
CA GLY A 205 1.18 -0.49 6.92
C GLY A 205 0.63 0.74 6.21
N GLY A 206 0.65 0.77 4.90
CA GLY A 206 -0.04 1.82 4.14
C GLY A 206 -1.55 1.63 4.12
N PHE A 207 -2.30 2.72 4.03
CA PHE A 207 -3.75 2.64 3.88
C PHE A 207 -4.14 2.21 2.46
N ASN A 208 -3.48 2.75 1.45
CA ASN A 208 -3.56 2.32 0.05
C ASN A 208 -2.60 1.15 -0.16
N VAL A 209 -3.14 -0.08 -0.15
CA VAL A 209 -2.36 -1.31 -0.11
C VAL A 209 -2.31 -1.98 -1.47
N PHE A 210 -1.09 -2.34 -1.88
CA PHE A 210 -0.83 -3.21 -3.02
C PHE A 210 0.14 -4.32 -2.65
N ASP A 211 -0.04 -5.51 -3.23
CA ASP A 211 0.79 -6.67 -2.94
C ASP A 211 1.01 -7.53 -4.18
N THR A 212 1.99 -8.39 -4.08
CA THR A 212 2.26 -9.49 -4.99
C THR A 212 1.72 -10.77 -4.39
N ASP A 213 0.66 -11.33 -4.95
CA ASP A 213 0.15 -12.64 -4.58
C ASP A 213 0.74 -13.71 -5.51
N ILE A 214 1.76 -14.39 -5.03
CA ILE A 214 2.51 -15.40 -5.81
C ILE A 214 1.70 -16.68 -6.04
N GLY A 215 0.67 -16.93 -5.25
CA GLY A 215 -0.11 -18.16 -5.26
C GLY A 215 -1.49 -18.04 -5.90
N ASN A 216 -1.95 -16.84 -6.19
CA ASN A 216 -3.33 -16.61 -6.57
C ASN A 216 -3.59 -16.92 -8.05
N ASN A 217 -4.46 -17.88 -8.26
CA ASN A 217 -4.84 -18.35 -9.59
C ASN A 217 -6.01 -17.59 -10.21
N GLY A 218 -6.53 -16.56 -9.56
CA GLY A 218 -7.77 -15.87 -9.95
C GLY A 218 -7.63 -14.39 -10.31
N THR A 219 -6.42 -13.86 -10.39
CA THR A 219 -6.23 -12.44 -10.71
C THR A 219 -6.48 -12.15 -12.18
N LEU A 220 -7.00 -10.95 -12.43
CA LEU A 220 -7.22 -10.39 -13.76
C LEU A 220 -5.94 -9.85 -14.40
N LEU A 221 -4.85 -9.85 -13.66
CA LEU A 221 -3.53 -9.49 -14.10
C LEU A 221 -2.77 -10.75 -14.53
N PRO A 222 -1.81 -10.64 -15.45
CA PRO A 222 -1.07 -11.79 -15.93
C PRO A 222 -0.36 -12.47 -14.78
N ARG A 223 -0.31 -13.78 -14.82
CA ARG A 223 0.52 -14.54 -13.92
C ARG A 223 1.95 -14.42 -14.40
N HIS A 224 2.78 -13.94 -13.50
CA HIS A 224 4.22 -14.07 -13.66
C HIS A 224 4.68 -15.32 -12.92
N GLU A 225 5.30 -16.24 -13.65
CA GLU A 225 6.13 -17.30 -13.08
C GLU A 225 7.50 -16.69 -12.75
N TYR A 226 7.54 -15.72 -11.85
CA TYR A 226 8.82 -15.21 -11.36
C TYR A 226 9.10 -15.72 -9.95
N SER A 227 10.37 -16.06 -9.71
CA SER A 227 10.81 -16.40 -8.37
C SER A 227 11.08 -15.12 -7.59
N THR A 228 10.60 -15.07 -6.36
CA THR A 228 11.00 -14.05 -5.39
C THR A 228 12.21 -14.52 -4.58
N LEU A 229 12.92 -13.55 -4.03
CA LEU A 229 13.92 -13.83 -2.99
C LEU A 229 13.22 -14.38 -1.73
N PRO A 230 13.91 -15.19 -0.91
CA PRO A 230 13.32 -15.75 0.29
C PRO A 230 12.78 -14.68 1.24
N ASN A 231 11.58 -14.92 1.77
CA ASN A 231 10.90 -14.08 2.77
C ASN A 231 10.55 -12.64 2.33
N THR A 232 10.56 -12.36 1.05
CA THR A 232 10.16 -11.07 0.46
C THR A 232 9.25 -11.26 -0.74
N ARG A 233 8.81 -10.15 -1.34
CA ARG A 233 8.10 -10.10 -2.62
C ARG A 233 8.97 -9.56 -3.75
N LEU A 234 10.22 -9.22 -3.46
CA LEU A 234 11.17 -8.74 -4.45
C LEU A 234 11.57 -9.86 -5.42
N SER A 235 11.47 -9.62 -6.71
CA SER A 235 11.85 -10.62 -7.70
C SER A 235 13.35 -10.89 -7.71
N ALA A 236 13.73 -12.14 -7.95
CA ALA A 236 15.14 -12.56 -7.97
C ALA A 236 15.88 -12.18 -9.28
N ASP A 237 15.15 -11.76 -10.30
CA ASP A 237 15.67 -11.43 -11.64
C ASP A 237 15.92 -9.92 -11.84
N GLY A 238 15.73 -9.11 -10.82
CA GLY A 238 15.96 -7.66 -10.88
C GLY A 238 14.80 -6.85 -11.43
N GLU A 239 13.66 -7.46 -11.70
CA GLU A 239 12.51 -6.74 -12.23
C GLU A 239 11.78 -5.87 -11.19
N GLY A 240 11.88 -6.24 -9.91
CA GLY A 240 11.23 -5.50 -8.81
C GLY A 240 9.99 -6.18 -8.24
N TYR A 241 8.99 -5.39 -7.85
CA TYR A 241 7.72 -5.87 -7.28
C TYR A 241 6.63 -5.88 -8.34
N HIS A 242 6.15 -7.06 -8.69
CA HIS A 242 4.99 -7.24 -9.55
C HIS A 242 3.71 -7.16 -8.74
N ILE A 243 2.94 -6.10 -8.87
CA ILE A 243 1.67 -5.95 -8.17
C ILE A 243 0.61 -6.76 -8.88
N THR A 244 -0.04 -7.64 -8.15
CA THR A 244 -1.08 -8.54 -8.67
C THR A 244 -2.42 -8.33 -7.97
N TYR A 245 -2.45 -7.64 -6.83
CA TYR A 245 -3.70 -7.32 -6.16
C TYR A 245 -3.55 -6.09 -5.25
N GLY A 246 -4.67 -5.51 -4.82
CA GLY A 246 -4.67 -4.39 -3.87
C GLY A 246 -5.90 -3.52 -3.99
N SER A 247 -5.76 -2.24 -3.66
CA SER A 247 -6.82 -1.24 -3.72
C SER A 247 -7.34 -1.09 -5.16
N SER A 248 -8.43 -1.76 -5.49
CA SER A 248 -8.98 -1.78 -6.85
C SER A 248 -10.04 -0.70 -7.09
N TRP A 249 -10.79 -0.35 -6.06
CA TRP A 249 -11.80 0.69 -6.07
C TRP A 249 -11.53 1.71 -4.98
N MET A 250 -11.36 2.95 -5.38
CA MET A 250 -11.16 4.08 -4.48
C MET A 250 -12.24 5.12 -4.74
N MET A 251 -12.85 5.65 -3.69
CA MET A 251 -13.93 6.60 -3.80
C MET A 251 -13.92 7.60 -2.64
N VAL A 252 -14.18 8.85 -2.98
CA VAL A 252 -14.46 9.91 -2.01
C VAL A 252 -15.83 10.47 -2.30
N VAL A 253 -16.64 10.60 -1.27
CA VAL A 253 -17.99 11.19 -1.33
C VAL A 253 -18.04 12.38 -0.38
N ASN A 254 -18.39 13.53 -0.91
CA ASN A 254 -18.64 14.75 -0.16
C ASN A 254 -20.14 15.07 -0.17
N PHE A 255 -20.72 15.32 1.00
CA PHE A 255 -22.12 15.71 1.13
C PHE A 255 -22.20 17.23 1.21
N THR A 256 -22.69 17.84 0.13
CA THR A 256 -22.84 19.29 0.01
C THR A 256 -24.32 19.71 0.13
N ALA A 257 -24.57 21.01 0.22
CA ALA A 257 -25.93 21.55 0.22
C ALA A 257 -26.73 21.18 -1.04
N ASP A 258 -26.03 20.99 -2.18
CA ASP A 258 -26.62 20.63 -3.46
C ASP A 258 -26.71 19.10 -3.69
N GLY A 259 -26.37 18.29 -2.67
CA GLY A 259 -26.39 16.84 -2.71
C GLY A 259 -25.00 16.22 -2.71
N PRO A 260 -24.92 14.87 -2.83
CA PRO A 260 -23.64 14.17 -2.83
C PRO A 260 -22.82 14.46 -4.08
N GLN A 261 -21.54 14.70 -3.87
CA GLN A 261 -20.54 14.78 -4.92
C GLN A 261 -19.52 13.66 -4.69
N ALA A 262 -19.37 12.78 -5.67
CA ALA A 262 -18.49 11.64 -5.57
C ALA A 262 -17.44 11.65 -6.67
N ARG A 263 -16.24 11.21 -6.32
CA ARG A 263 -15.12 10.99 -7.24
C ARG A 263 -14.49 9.65 -6.93
N GLY A 264 -13.94 8.98 -7.92
CA GLY A 264 -13.31 7.69 -7.71
C GLY A 264 -12.53 7.19 -8.90
N LEU A 265 -11.88 6.06 -8.67
CA LEU A 265 -10.99 5.43 -9.61
C LEU A 265 -11.05 3.91 -9.47
N LEU A 266 -11.10 3.21 -10.60
CA LEU A 266 -10.80 1.79 -10.70
C LEU A 266 -9.34 1.63 -11.11
N SER A 267 -8.44 1.32 -10.17
CA SER A 267 -7.00 1.26 -10.44
C SER A 267 -6.64 0.28 -11.56
N TYR A 268 -7.41 -0.80 -11.72
CA TYR A 268 -7.21 -1.79 -12.78
C TYR A 268 -8.13 -1.58 -14.00
N SER A 269 -8.76 -0.40 -14.14
CA SER A 269 -9.71 -0.07 -15.21
C SER A 269 -10.98 -0.95 -15.22
N GLN A 270 -11.88 -0.77 -16.20
CA GLN A 270 -13.19 -1.44 -16.23
C GLN A 270 -13.26 -2.65 -17.15
N SER A 271 -12.51 -2.62 -18.26
CA SER A 271 -12.60 -3.64 -19.28
C SER A 271 -11.40 -4.58 -19.29
N HIS A 272 -11.66 -5.86 -19.57
CA HIS A 272 -10.64 -6.86 -19.90
C HIS A 272 -10.36 -6.94 -21.40
N ALA A 273 -11.25 -6.36 -22.23
CA ALA A 273 -11.13 -6.42 -23.67
C ALA A 273 -9.94 -5.58 -24.13
N ILE A 274 -8.94 -6.21 -24.70
CA ILE A 274 -7.77 -5.55 -25.26
C ILE A 274 -8.18 -4.77 -26.50
N GLY A 275 -7.76 -3.51 -26.56
CA GLY A 275 -8.17 -2.57 -27.59
C GLY A 275 -9.44 -1.78 -27.25
N ASP A 276 -10.09 -2.08 -26.12
CA ASP A 276 -11.13 -1.23 -25.56
C ASP A 276 -10.50 -0.07 -24.81
N ASP A 277 -10.96 1.14 -25.06
CA ASP A 277 -10.44 2.35 -24.38
C ASP A 277 -10.55 2.26 -22.85
N SER A 278 -11.56 1.52 -22.34
CA SER A 278 -11.77 1.30 -20.91
C SER A 278 -10.84 0.23 -20.31
N ASN A 279 -9.93 -0.37 -21.07
CA ASN A 279 -8.99 -1.39 -20.58
C ASN A 279 -7.84 -0.78 -19.76
N LEU A 280 -7.36 0.39 -20.12
CA LEU A 280 -6.18 1.03 -19.53
C LEU A 280 -6.42 2.45 -19.02
N ASP A 281 -7.52 3.11 -19.35
CA ASP A 281 -7.77 4.50 -19.10
C ASP A 281 -7.55 4.92 -17.64
N GLN A 282 -8.10 4.17 -16.67
CA GLN A 282 -7.98 4.46 -15.25
C GLN A 282 -6.68 3.90 -14.65
N THR A 283 -6.15 2.81 -15.19
CA THR A 283 -4.82 2.29 -14.84
C THR A 283 -3.74 3.32 -15.14
N LEU A 284 -3.81 3.97 -16.29
CA LEU A 284 -2.87 5.04 -16.66
C LEU A 284 -3.04 6.29 -15.78
N LEU A 285 -4.26 6.66 -15.43
CA LEU A 285 -4.50 7.76 -14.49
C LEU A 285 -3.87 7.47 -13.12
N TYR A 286 -4.02 6.26 -12.60
CA TYR A 286 -3.39 5.88 -11.34
C TYR A 286 -1.87 5.85 -11.44
N SER A 287 -1.33 5.24 -12.50
CA SER A 287 0.11 5.06 -12.69
C SER A 287 0.87 6.37 -12.89
N GLN A 288 0.31 7.31 -13.66
CA GLN A 288 1.02 8.53 -14.04
C GLN A 288 0.82 9.67 -13.04
N MET A 289 -0.40 9.82 -12.56
CA MET A 289 -0.78 10.88 -11.64
C MET A 289 -2.10 10.46 -10.98
N PRO A 290 -2.06 9.86 -9.78
CA PRO A 290 -3.27 9.41 -9.10
C PRO A 290 -4.31 10.53 -9.05
N GLN A 291 -5.36 10.40 -9.84
CA GLN A 291 -6.42 11.39 -9.97
C GLN A 291 -7.78 10.72 -10.04
N PHE A 292 -8.69 11.19 -9.21
CA PHE A 292 -10.06 10.70 -9.20
C PHE A 292 -10.91 11.35 -10.29
N ARG A 293 -11.77 10.54 -10.91
CA ARG A 293 -12.75 10.96 -11.89
C ARG A 293 -14.06 11.32 -11.20
N PRO A 294 -14.76 12.40 -11.61
CA PRO A 294 -16.07 12.73 -11.07
C PRO A 294 -17.11 11.67 -11.48
N PHE A 295 -17.97 11.28 -10.54
CA PHE A 295 -19.14 10.47 -10.85
C PHE A 295 -20.30 11.35 -11.26
N ARG A 296 -21.02 10.91 -12.29
CA ARG A 296 -22.24 11.54 -12.75
C ARG A 296 -23.38 10.98 -11.91
N PHE A 297 -24.03 11.86 -11.14
CA PHE A 297 -25.01 11.42 -10.16
C PHE A 297 -26.42 12.01 -10.41
N THR A 298 -26.51 13.29 -10.76
CA THR A 298 -27.82 13.91 -11.04
C THR A 298 -28.27 13.54 -12.44
N GLU A 299 -29.60 13.46 -12.66
CA GLU A 299 -30.19 13.19 -13.98
C GLU A 299 -29.68 14.17 -15.04
N ALA A 300 -29.63 15.46 -14.71
CA ALA A 300 -29.12 16.50 -15.61
C ALA A 300 -27.63 16.28 -15.99
N ASP A 301 -26.80 15.86 -15.04
CA ASP A 301 -25.38 15.59 -15.28
C ASP A 301 -25.20 14.31 -16.11
N ILE A 302 -26.01 13.28 -15.85
CA ILE A 302 -26.02 12.03 -16.64
C ILE A 302 -26.44 12.34 -18.09
N GLU A 303 -27.55 13.08 -18.28
CA GLU A 303 -28.03 13.48 -19.62
C GLU A 303 -26.99 14.29 -20.40
N ALA A 304 -26.31 15.22 -19.73
CA ALA A 304 -25.29 16.06 -20.35
C ALA A 304 -24.01 15.29 -20.76
N ASN A 305 -23.76 14.13 -20.17
CA ASN A 305 -22.52 13.38 -20.35
C ASN A 305 -22.74 11.96 -20.89
N LYS A 306 -23.97 11.53 -21.15
CA LYS A 306 -24.23 10.19 -21.69
C LYS A 306 -23.67 10.06 -23.11
N VAL A 307 -22.99 8.96 -23.35
CA VAL A 307 -22.44 8.61 -24.68
C VAL A 307 -23.29 7.57 -25.41
N MET A 308 -24.13 6.84 -24.68
CA MET A 308 -25.01 5.82 -25.22
C MET A 308 -26.22 5.63 -24.32
N GLU A 309 -27.35 5.33 -24.92
CA GLU A 309 -28.57 4.92 -24.22
C GLU A 309 -29.09 3.62 -24.82
N MET A 310 -29.48 2.67 -23.96
CA MET A 310 -30.08 1.41 -24.36
C MET A 310 -31.38 1.17 -23.61
N SER A 311 -32.46 0.90 -24.34
CA SER A 311 -33.73 0.48 -23.76
C SER A 311 -33.86 -1.03 -23.79
N ILE A 312 -34.18 -1.62 -22.64
CA ILE A 312 -34.49 -3.03 -22.51
C ILE A 312 -35.99 -3.15 -22.28
N SER A 313 -36.69 -3.83 -23.18
CA SER A 313 -38.09 -4.20 -22.99
C SER A 313 -38.22 -5.69 -22.81
N THR A 314 -39.05 -6.11 -21.85
CA THR A 314 -39.48 -7.52 -21.77
C THR A 314 -40.49 -7.77 -22.88
N ALA A 315 -40.26 -8.78 -23.72
CA ALA A 315 -41.30 -9.26 -24.61
C ALA A 315 -42.43 -9.81 -23.72
N THR A 316 -43.60 -9.20 -23.76
CA THR A 316 -44.81 -9.87 -23.25
C THR A 316 -45.10 -11.02 -24.20
N ASP A 317 -44.83 -12.24 -23.80
CA ASP A 317 -45.37 -13.40 -24.44
C ASP A 317 -46.91 -13.29 -24.44
N SER A 318 -47.47 -12.88 -25.53
CA SER A 318 -48.90 -13.08 -25.80
C SER A 318 -49.08 -14.57 -26.05
N MET A 319 -49.26 -15.36 -24.98
CA MET A 319 -49.85 -16.64 -25.11
C MET A 319 -51.34 -16.42 -25.53
N ASN A 320 -51.61 -16.62 -26.79
CA ASN A 320 -52.92 -16.92 -27.32
C ASN A 320 -53.04 -18.43 -27.53
#